data_c2b5564e09c85f0561365ba3fe5f9aae
#
_entry.id   c2b5564e09c85f0561365ba3fe5f9aae
#
_cell.length_a   1.000
_cell.length_b   1.000
_cell.length_c   1.000
_cell.angle_alpha   90.00
_cell.angle_beta   90.00
_cell.angle_gamma   90.00
#
_symmetry.space_group_name_H-M   'P 1'
#
loop_
_entity.id
_entity.type
_entity.pdbx_description
1 polymer ?
#
loop_
_entity_poly.entity_id
_entity_poly.type
_entity_poly.pdbx_seq_one_letter_code
_entity_poly.pdbx_strand_id
1 'polypeptide(L)'
;MLESDVCDIAHGSRRHIQSDILQDQPWHRRLLSRTFKATVRLMLRIPPELTDTQCGFKVYKGDVARALYSQCITDGFMFDIEIILRAIGKSYRIGEFPAEWACDRDSRLSVTRTPWPVLYELRTLRRAMAKHDKTSPDVQREG
;
A
#
# COMPACT_ATOMS: atom_id res chain seq x y z
N MET A 1 1.84 11.97 15.47
CA MET A 1 1.08 12.11 14.20
C MET A 1 -0.36 11.65 14.35
N LEU A 2 -0.65 10.47 14.85
CA LEU A 2 -2.04 10.03 15.06
C LEU A 2 -2.74 10.75 16.20
N GLU A 3 -2.04 11.02 17.29
CA GLU A 3 -2.58 11.75 18.46
C GLU A 3 -2.86 13.22 18.18
N SER A 4 -2.18 13.83 17.20
CA SER A 4 -2.34 15.23 16.81
C SER A 4 -3.39 15.47 15.72
N ASP A 5 -4.21 14.48 15.40
CA ASP A 5 -5.22 14.54 14.32
C ASP A 5 -4.69 14.91 12.92
N VAL A 6 -3.38 14.78 12.71
CA VAL A 6 -2.76 15.09 11.41
C VAL A 6 -3.09 14.01 10.37
N CYS A 7 -3.14 12.72 10.78
CA CYS A 7 -3.51 11.63 9.90
C CYS A 7 -4.31 10.54 10.64
N ASP A 8 -4.98 9.70 9.89
CA ASP A 8 -5.77 8.58 10.39
C ASP A 8 -4.99 7.27 10.30
N ILE A 9 -4.01 7.24 9.39
CA ILE A 9 -3.05 6.14 9.16
C ILE A 9 -1.66 6.75 9.06
N ALA A 10 -0.72 6.27 9.87
CA ALA A 10 0.70 6.56 9.73
C ALA A 10 1.41 5.36 9.10
N HIS A 11 2.09 5.58 8.00
CA HIS A 11 2.69 4.57 7.14
C HIS A 11 4.20 4.76 7.04
N GLY A 12 4.96 3.74 7.40
CA GLY A 12 6.41 3.76 7.24
C GLY A 12 6.80 3.73 5.77
N SER A 13 7.74 4.56 5.37
CA SER A 13 8.27 4.58 4.02
C SER A 13 9.79 4.39 4.01
N ARG A 14 10.25 3.36 3.31
CA ARG A 14 11.68 3.11 3.05
C ARG A 14 12.25 4.09 2.01
N ARG A 15 11.40 4.91 1.41
CA ARG A 15 11.74 5.89 0.38
C ARG A 15 11.65 7.32 0.87
N HIS A 16 11.26 7.51 2.13
CA HIS A 16 11.30 8.83 2.74
C HIS A 16 12.75 9.34 2.77
N ILE A 17 12.95 10.64 2.56
CA ILE A 17 14.29 11.25 2.46
C ILE A 17 15.16 11.02 3.70
N GLN A 18 14.52 10.79 4.85
CA GLN A 18 15.17 10.55 6.14
C GLN A 18 15.21 9.06 6.52
N SER A 19 14.87 8.14 5.59
CA SER A 19 14.89 6.71 5.87
C SER A 19 16.28 6.14 5.71
N ASP A 20 16.75 5.37 6.69
CA ASP A 20 18.03 4.69 6.66
C ASP A 20 17.88 3.29 6.09
N ILE A 21 18.59 3.02 4.99
CA ILE A 21 18.68 1.70 4.38
C ILE A 21 19.99 1.06 4.84
N LEU A 22 19.89 0.21 5.87
CA LEU A 22 21.06 -0.43 6.49
C LEU A 22 21.70 -1.51 5.59
N GLN A 23 20.96 -2.08 4.65
CA GLN A 23 21.46 -3.07 3.70
C GLN A 23 20.83 -2.90 2.33
N ASP A 24 21.66 -2.73 1.31
CA ASP A 24 21.22 -2.56 -0.08
C ASP A 24 20.76 -3.88 -0.73
N GLN A 25 19.72 -3.77 -1.55
CA GLN A 25 19.26 -4.89 -2.38
C GLN A 25 20.11 -5.05 -3.64
N PRO A 26 20.34 -6.29 -4.14
CA PRO A 26 20.95 -6.53 -5.43
C PRO A 26 20.24 -5.76 -6.57
N TRP A 27 20.99 -5.26 -7.53
CA TRP A 27 20.47 -4.38 -8.61
C TRP A 27 19.31 -5.00 -9.42
N HIS A 28 19.37 -6.29 -9.73
CA HIS A 28 18.31 -7.01 -10.45
C HIS A 28 17.00 -7.06 -9.66
N ARG A 29 17.08 -7.25 -8.34
CA ARG A 29 15.93 -7.22 -7.42
C ARG A 29 15.33 -5.82 -7.32
N ARG A 30 16.18 -4.79 -7.36
CA ARG A 30 15.75 -3.37 -7.40
C ARG A 30 15.00 -3.06 -8.68
N LEU A 31 15.49 -3.53 -9.84
CA LEU A 31 14.86 -3.31 -11.14
C LEU A 31 13.48 -3.99 -11.19
N LEU A 32 13.39 -5.27 -10.81
CA LEU A 32 12.14 -6.00 -10.76
C LEU A 32 11.12 -5.34 -9.83
N SER A 33 11.55 -4.93 -8.64
CA SER A 33 10.71 -4.21 -7.69
C SER A 33 10.20 -2.88 -8.24
N ARG A 34 11.04 -2.14 -8.97
CA ARG A 34 10.63 -0.87 -9.61
C ARG A 34 9.58 -1.09 -10.68
N THR A 35 9.80 -2.05 -11.58
CA THR A 35 8.85 -2.39 -12.65
C THR A 35 7.52 -2.84 -12.07
N PHE A 36 7.56 -3.75 -11.09
CA PHE A 36 6.36 -4.22 -10.41
C PHE A 36 5.58 -3.08 -9.76
N LYS A 37 6.26 -2.23 -8.98
CA LYS A 37 5.63 -1.07 -8.33
C LYS A 37 5.01 -0.11 -9.34
N ALA A 38 5.70 0.17 -10.45
CA ALA A 38 5.19 1.03 -11.51
C ALA A 38 3.91 0.44 -12.13
N THR A 39 3.90 -0.87 -12.40
CA THR A 39 2.72 -1.57 -12.93
C THR A 39 1.54 -1.50 -11.97
N VAL A 40 1.77 -1.80 -10.69
CA VAL A 40 0.72 -1.75 -9.64
C VAL A 40 0.16 -0.34 -9.49
N ARG A 41 1.04 0.68 -9.43
CA ARG A 41 0.61 2.09 -9.34
C ARG A 41 -0.26 2.50 -10.52
N LEU A 42 0.16 2.15 -11.74
CA LEU A 42 -0.58 2.46 -12.95
C LEU A 42 -1.94 1.74 -12.99
N MET A 43 -1.95 0.45 -12.66
CA MET A 43 -3.18 -0.37 -12.71
C MET A 43 -4.21 0.02 -11.64
N LEU A 44 -3.75 0.41 -10.46
CA LEU A 44 -4.59 0.70 -9.30
C LEU A 44 -4.73 2.22 -9.02
N ARG A 45 -4.16 3.08 -9.86
CA ARG A 45 -4.22 4.54 -9.73
C ARG A 45 -3.77 5.04 -8.35
N ILE A 46 -2.70 4.45 -7.81
CA ILE A 46 -2.17 4.85 -6.50
C ILE A 46 -1.55 6.25 -6.62
N PRO A 47 -1.92 7.20 -5.73
CA PRO A 47 -1.38 8.55 -5.73
C PRO A 47 0.16 8.58 -5.67
N PRO A 48 0.83 9.52 -6.38
CA PRO A 48 2.28 9.61 -6.40
C PRO A 48 2.89 9.97 -5.04
N GLU A 49 2.13 10.60 -4.17
CA GLU A 49 2.54 11.03 -2.83
C GLU A 49 2.85 9.83 -1.91
N LEU A 50 2.19 8.70 -2.13
CA LEU A 50 2.46 7.47 -1.39
C LEU A 50 3.65 6.75 -2.01
N THR A 51 4.82 6.91 -1.41
CA THR A 51 6.09 6.47 -2.01
C THR A 51 6.37 4.99 -1.80
N ASP A 52 5.91 4.38 -0.70
CA ASP A 52 6.14 2.96 -0.36
C ASP A 52 4.90 2.25 0.19
N THR A 53 4.01 1.83 -0.67
CA THR A 53 2.74 1.17 -0.30
C THR A 53 2.88 -0.22 0.33
N GLN A 54 4.05 -0.83 0.27
CA GLN A 54 4.32 -2.19 0.75
C GLN A 54 5.26 -2.24 1.97
N CYS A 55 5.44 -1.11 2.67
CA CYS A 55 6.09 -1.16 3.97
C CYS A 55 5.10 -1.75 4.99
N GLY A 56 5.47 -2.84 5.64
CA GLY A 56 4.62 -3.51 6.64
C GLY A 56 4.45 -2.72 7.94
N PHE A 57 5.26 -1.68 8.17
CA PHE A 57 5.13 -0.86 9.36
C PHE A 57 4.07 0.23 9.16
N LYS A 58 2.89 -0.01 9.71
CA LYS A 58 1.73 0.89 9.64
C LYS A 58 1.07 1.00 11.01
N VAL A 59 0.64 2.20 11.36
CA VAL A 59 -0.09 2.50 12.59
C VAL A 59 -1.43 3.15 12.21
N TYR A 60 -2.49 2.75 12.86
CA TYR A 60 -3.86 3.15 12.54
C TYR A 60 -4.57 3.68 13.79
N LYS A 61 -5.52 4.59 13.63
CA LYS A 61 -6.57 4.79 14.64
C LYS A 61 -7.39 3.50 14.74
N GLY A 62 -7.79 3.10 15.96
CA GLY A 62 -8.40 1.79 16.20
C GLY A 62 -9.71 1.53 15.45
N ASP A 63 -10.54 2.55 15.28
CA ASP A 63 -11.79 2.52 14.49
C ASP A 63 -11.49 2.41 12.99
N VAL A 64 -10.50 3.15 12.51
CA VAL A 64 -10.03 3.09 11.11
C VAL A 64 -9.50 1.69 10.79
N ALA A 65 -8.67 1.12 11.67
CA ALA A 65 -8.18 -0.24 11.51
C ALA A 65 -9.35 -1.24 11.35
N ARG A 66 -10.30 -1.25 12.28
CA ARG A 66 -11.46 -2.14 12.21
C ARG A 66 -12.26 -1.97 10.93
N ALA A 67 -12.51 -0.71 10.53
CA ALA A 67 -13.27 -0.40 9.32
C ALA A 67 -12.56 -0.85 8.02
N LEU A 68 -11.24 -0.85 7.98
CA LEU A 68 -10.47 -1.26 6.82
C LEU A 68 -10.28 -2.79 6.77
N TYR A 69 -9.83 -3.39 7.87
CA TYR A 69 -9.52 -4.82 7.92
C TYR A 69 -10.75 -5.70 7.75
N SER A 70 -11.93 -5.29 8.26
CA SER A 70 -13.18 -6.03 8.08
C SER A 70 -13.65 -6.15 6.63
N GLN A 71 -13.12 -5.33 5.73
CA GLN A 71 -13.50 -5.31 4.31
C GLN A 71 -12.44 -5.92 3.40
N CYS A 72 -11.26 -6.29 3.94
CA CYS A 72 -10.20 -6.87 3.13
C CYS A 72 -10.61 -8.22 2.54
N ILE A 73 -10.24 -8.42 1.28
CA ILE A 73 -10.50 -9.64 0.51
C ILE A 73 -9.21 -10.36 0.12
N THR A 74 -8.05 -9.70 0.29
CA THR A 74 -6.74 -10.30 0.05
C THR A 74 -6.03 -10.56 1.38
N ASP A 75 -5.32 -11.66 1.47
CA ASP A 75 -4.49 -12.08 2.61
C ASP A 75 -3.03 -12.32 2.21
N GLY A 76 -2.73 -12.12 0.94
CA GLY A 76 -1.43 -12.35 0.33
C GLY A 76 -0.61 -11.09 0.10
N PHE A 77 0.10 -11.06 -1.03
CA PHE A 77 1.05 -10.01 -1.38
C PHE A 77 0.40 -8.63 -1.61
N MET A 78 -0.88 -8.60 -2.03
CA MET A 78 -1.62 -7.38 -2.31
C MET A 78 -2.31 -6.77 -1.09
N PHE A 79 -2.28 -7.43 0.07
CA PHE A 79 -2.97 -6.99 1.28
C PHE A 79 -2.63 -5.54 1.70
N ASP A 80 -1.35 -5.21 1.75
CA ASP A 80 -0.89 -3.86 2.11
C ASP A 80 -1.40 -2.79 1.14
N ILE A 81 -1.49 -3.13 -0.14
CA ILE A 81 -1.98 -2.24 -1.19
C ILE A 81 -3.50 -2.09 -1.07
N GLU A 82 -4.20 -3.18 -0.78
CA GLU A 82 -5.65 -3.15 -0.57
C GLU A 82 -6.04 -2.21 0.56
N ILE A 83 -5.37 -2.29 1.70
CA ILE A 83 -5.60 -1.40 2.85
C ILE A 83 -5.49 0.07 2.43
N ILE A 84 -4.43 0.42 1.71
CA ILE A 84 -4.21 1.79 1.24
C ILE A 84 -5.30 2.25 0.28
N LEU A 85 -5.69 1.41 -0.69
CA LEU A 85 -6.75 1.75 -1.64
C LEU A 85 -8.10 1.96 -0.95
N ARG A 86 -8.43 1.12 0.03
CA ARG A 86 -9.64 1.28 0.83
C ARG A 86 -9.61 2.55 1.68
N ALA A 87 -8.45 2.87 2.23
CA ALA A 87 -8.26 4.11 2.99
C ALA A 87 -8.46 5.34 2.10
N ILE A 88 -7.90 5.35 0.90
CA ILE A 88 -8.10 6.41 -0.09
C ILE A 88 -9.59 6.52 -0.46
N GLY A 89 -10.24 5.39 -0.78
CA GLY A 89 -11.66 5.36 -1.15
C GLY A 89 -12.60 5.84 -0.04
N LYS A 90 -12.15 5.80 1.21
CA LYS A 90 -12.89 6.33 2.39
C LYS A 90 -12.42 7.72 2.82
N SER A 91 -11.56 8.36 2.05
CA SER A 91 -10.98 9.68 2.34
C SER A 91 -10.24 9.77 3.68
N TYR A 92 -9.68 8.65 4.16
CA TYR A 92 -8.79 8.67 5.32
C TYR A 92 -7.46 9.33 4.96
N ARG A 93 -6.95 10.14 5.87
CA ARG A 93 -5.68 10.85 5.72
C ARG A 93 -4.52 9.89 6.02
N ILE A 94 -3.67 9.67 5.04
CA ILE A 94 -2.49 8.81 5.14
C ILE A 94 -1.24 9.69 5.23
N GLY A 95 -0.49 9.58 6.34
CA GLY A 95 0.79 10.24 6.52
C GLY A 95 1.95 9.25 6.37
N GLU A 96 3.02 9.63 5.67
CA GLU A 96 4.26 8.83 5.62
C GLU A 96 5.28 9.32 6.66
N PHE A 97 6.04 8.39 7.23
CA PHE A 97 7.15 8.70 8.12
C PHE A 97 8.39 7.86 7.75
N PRO A 98 9.61 8.34 8.06
CA PRO A 98 10.83 7.62 7.77
C PRO A 98 10.87 6.30 8.54
N ALA A 99 11.35 5.24 7.90
CA ALA A 99 11.52 3.93 8.51
C ALA A 99 12.96 3.46 8.35
N GLU A 100 13.56 2.97 9.44
CA GLU A 100 14.79 2.19 9.38
C GLU A 100 14.48 0.81 8.80
N TRP A 101 15.25 0.39 7.81
CA TRP A 101 15.01 -0.89 7.15
C TRP A 101 16.31 -1.58 6.75
N ALA A 102 16.38 -2.86 7.09
CA ALA A 102 17.41 -3.76 6.63
C ALA A 102 16.83 -4.79 5.65
N CYS A 103 17.56 -5.06 4.55
CA CYS A 103 17.16 -6.10 3.62
C CYS A 103 17.40 -7.47 4.24
N ASP A 104 16.34 -8.21 4.54
CA ASP A 104 16.46 -9.62 4.88
C ASP A 104 16.79 -10.42 3.60
N ARG A 105 17.98 -11.03 3.59
CA ARG A 105 18.46 -11.87 2.47
C ARG A 105 17.70 -13.18 2.35
N ASP A 106 17.15 -13.68 3.45
CA ASP A 106 16.38 -14.91 3.54
C ASP A 106 14.88 -14.71 3.32
N SER A 107 14.47 -13.51 2.92
CA SER A 107 13.08 -13.18 2.63
C SER A 107 12.48 -14.20 1.64
N ARG A 108 11.51 -14.96 2.13
CA ARG A 108 10.78 -16.00 1.36
C ARG A 108 9.85 -15.42 0.31
N LEU A 109 9.62 -14.10 0.33
CA LEU A 109 8.80 -13.39 -0.65
C LEU A 109 9.59 -13.17 -1.94
N SER A 110 9.53 -14.14 -2.83
CA SER A 110 10.09 -14.05 -4.17
C SER A 110 8.96 -13.90 -5.19
N VAL A 111 8.67 -12.67 -5.55
CA VAL A 111 7.78 -12.36 -6.71
C VAL A 111 8.29 -13.01 -7.99
N THR A 112 9.58 -13.34 -8.03
CA THR A 112 10.24 -14.00 -9.17
C THR A 112 9.87 -15.47 -9.31
N ARG A 113 9.54 -16.16 -8.21
CA ARG A 113 9.27 -17.60 -8.25
C ARG A 113 7.87 -17.95 -8.73
N THR A 114 6.89 -17.05 -8.50
CA THR A 114 5.50 -17.34 -8.88
C THR A 114 4.74 -16.04 -9.19
N PRO A 115 4.85 -15.49 -10.41
CA PRO A 115 4.17 -14.24 -10.77
C PRO A 115 2.64 -14.37 -10.87
N TRP A 116 2.14 -15.57 -11.13
CA TRP A 116 0.72 -15.80 -11.39
C TRP A 116 -0.22 -15.52 -10.21
N PRO A 117 0.06 -15.95 -8.96
CA PRO A 117 -0.78 -15.59 -7.81
C PRO A 117 -0.86 -14.08 -7.62
N VAL A 118 0.25 -13.38 -7.74
CA VAL A 118 0.32 -11.92 -7.60
C VAL A 118 -0.51 -11.21 -8.67
N LEU A 119 -0.44 -11.67 -9.92
CA LEU A 119 -1.25 -11.15 -11.03
C LEU A 119 -2.75 -11.44 -10.83
N TYR A 120 -3.07 -12.60 -10.29
CA TYR A 120 -4.46 -12.96 -9.95
C TYR A 120 -5.01 -12.04 -8.85
N GLU A 121 -4.27 -11.89 -7.74
CA GLU A 121 -4.64 -10.97 -6.65
C GLU A 121 -4.81 -9.53 -7.16
N LEU A 122 -3.88 -9.04 -7.99
CA LEU A 122 -3.93 -7.72 -8.58
C LEU A 122 -5.21 -7.51 -9.42
N ARG A 123 -5.58 -8.50 -10.24
CA ARG A 123 -6.81 -8.44 -11.04
C ARG A 123 -8.07 -8.48 -10.18
N THR A 124 -8.06 -9.32 -9.14
CA THR A 124 -9.17 -9.45 -8.20
C THR A 124 -9.37 -8.13 -7.44
N LEU A 125 -8.29 -7.57 -6.93
CA LEU A 125 -8.31 -6.29 -6.23
C LEU A 125 -8.80 -5.15 -7.14
N ARG A 126 -8.29 -5.06 -8.36
CA ARG A 126 -8.75 -4.06 -9.34
C ARG A 126 -10.25 -4.15 -9.61
N ARG A 127 -10.79 -5.38 -9.76
CA ARG A 127 -12.23 -5.60 -9.98
C ARG A 127 -13.06 -5.20 -8.76
N ALA A 128 -12.58 -5.52 -7.56
CA ALA A 128 -13.24 -5.17 -6.32
C ALA A 128 -13.30 -3.65 -6.12
N MET A 129 -12.18 -2.95 -6.35
CA MET A 129 -12.13 -1.49 -6.24
C MET A 129 -13.03 -0.81 -7.28
N ALA A 130 -13.05 -1.29 -8.53
CA ALA A 130 -13.92 -0.75 -9.58
C ALA A 130 -15.44 -0.95 -9.30
N LYS A 131 -15.80 -1.98 -8.53
CA LYS A 131 -17.20 -2.17 -8.07
C LYS A 131 -17.55 -1.18 -6.95
N HIS A 132 -16.62 -0.96 -6.05
CA HIS A 132 -16.81 -0.03 -4.93
C HIS A 132 -16.98 1.42 -5.42
N ASP A 133 -16.21 1.84 -6.42
CA ASP A 133 -16.30 3.15 -7.06
C ASP A 133 -17.68 3.40 -7.70
N LYS A 134 -18.32 2.35 -8.23
CA LYS A 134 -19.65 2.43 -8.85
C LYS A 134 -20.81 2.45 -7.83
N THR A 135 -20.55 2.00 -6.60
CA THR A 135 -21.59 1.87 -5.56
C THR A 135 -21.59 3.07 -4.61
N SER A 136 -20.64 3.99 -4.74
CA SER A 136 -20.60 5.27 -4.02
C SER A 136 -20.75 6.44 -5.01
N PRO A 137 -21.96 6.67 -5.57
CA PRO A 137 -22.26 7.90 -6.28
C PRO A 137 -22.64 8.96 -5.25
N ASP A 138 -22.08 10.14 -5.38
CA ASP A 138 -22.47 11.38 -4.70
C ASP A 138 -22.06 11.59 -3.23
N VAL A 139 -20.80 11.99 -3.03
CA VAL A 139 -20.46 12.96 -1.96
C VAL A 139 -19.49 14.05 -2.48
N GLN A 140 -19.47 14.35 -3.76
CA GLN A 140 -18.65 15.45 -4.28
C GLN A 140 -19.45 16.29 -5.30
N ARG A 141 -20.51 16.94 -4.83
CA ARG A 141 -21.05 18.15 -5.51
C ARG A 141 -22.00 18.86 -4.56
N GLU A 142 -21.45 19.52 -3.54
CA GLU A 142 -22.11 20.69 -2.94
C GLU A 142 -21.06 21.41 -2.10
N GLY A 143 -20.70 22.63 -2.51
CA GLY A 143 -19.88 23.60 -1.79
C GLY A 143 -18.86 24.28 -2.66
#